data_b42c93c9892cd47fa70852c474a0e420
#
_entry.id   b42c93c9892cd47fa70852c474a0e420
#
_cell.length_a   1.000
_cell.length_b   1.000
_cell.length_c   1.000
_cell.angle_alpha   90.00
_cell.angle_beta   90.00
_cell.angle_gamma   90.00
#
_symmetry.space_group_name_H-M   'P 1'
#
loop_
_entity.id
_entity.type
_entity.pdbx_description
1 polymer ?
#
loop_
_entity_poly.entity_id
_entity_poly.type
_entity_poly.pdbx_seq_one_letter_code
_entity_poly.pdbx_strand_id
1 'polypeptide(L)'
;KITNDTYLKVFESNLIDMDKNLKPSSQNQLFSNLTINLDHTNYYFEAGMSSYETLGGVNSDKFQYILPYYNLNIPQLIKTDYGNFNFTSSGSNNLKNTNSLTSIVNNNFNFLSKDFITQNGLVNNAGIYFKNTNKVGKKVSSLKNSPQLELMNLINFESSYPLIKIEDK
;
A
#
# COMPACT_ATOMS: atom_id res chain seq x y z
N LYS A 1 -17.50 -6.30 0.13
CA LYS A 1 -18.21 -5.18 0.77
C LYS A 1 -18.19 -4.01 -0.18
N ILE A 2 -19.37 -3.53 -0.57
CA ILE A 2 -19.50 -2.33 -1.39
C ILE A 2 -19.64 -1.17 -0.43
N THR A 3 -18.70 -0.23 -0.46
CA THR A 3 -18.78 0.99 0.32
C THR A 3 -18.78 2.18 -0.62
N ASN A 4 -19.74 3.04 -0.46
CA ASN A 4 -19.83 4.33 -1.13
C ASN A 4 -19.82 5.41 -0.03
N ASP A 5 -18.77 5.38 0.77
CA ASP A 5 -18.71 6.16 2.02
C ASP A 5 -18.88 7.65 1.78
N THR A 6 -18.24 8.17 0.74
CA THR A 6 -18.32 9.61 0.48
C THR A 6 -19.70 10.02 -0.02
N TYR A 7 -20.31 9.21 -0.89
CA TYR A 7 -21.65 9.47 -1.35
C TYR A 7 -22.69 9.34 -0.24
N LEU A 8 -22.58 8.30 0.58
CA LEU A 8 -23.46 8.10 1.72
C LEU A 8 -23.30 9.21 2.76
N LYS A 9 -22.06 9.61 3.06
CA LYS A 9 -21.82 10.74 3.98
C LYS A 9 -22.36 12.06 3.45
N VAL A 10 -22.23 12.32 2.14
CA VAL A 10 -22.86 13.51 1.53
C VAL A 10 -24.37 13.43 1.60
N PHE A 11 -24.93 12.25 1.34
CA PHE A 11 -26.37 12.04 1.41
C PHE A 11 -26.90 12.12 2.83
N GLU A 12 -26.21 11.50 3.79
CA GLU A 12 -26.55 11.57 5.21
C GLU A 12 -26.42 12.99 5.75
N SER A 13 -25.36 13.72 5.39
CA SER A 13 -25.22 15.12 5.79
C SER A 13 -26.32 15.99 5.18
N ASN A 14 -26.72 15.73 3.95
CA ASN A 14 -27.85 16.42 3.33
C ASN A 14 -29.17 16.11 4.04
N LEU A 15 -29.38 14.88 4.50
CA LEU A 15 -30.58 14.53 5.28
C LEU A 15 -30.58 15.21 6.67
N ILE A 16 -29.42 15.29 7.32
CA ILE A 16 -29.27 15.96 8.60
C ILE A 16 -29.40 17.48 8.45
N ASP A 17 -28.91 18.02 7.34
CA ASP A 17 -28.89 19.46 7.09
C ASP A 17 -30.16 19.96 6.38
N MET A 18 -31.06 19.07 5.94
CA MET A 18 -32.36 19.48 5.36
C MET A 18 -33.18 20.38 6.28
N ASP A 19 -33.10 20.17 7.59
CA ASP A 19 -33.77 21.02 8.59
C ASP A 19 -33.07 22.36 8.84
N LYS A 20 -31.83 22.53 8.35
CA LYS A 20 -31.00 23.70 8.63
C LYS A 20 -30.67 24.57 7.44
N ASN A 21 -31.19 24.25 6.25
CA ASN A 21 -30.86 24.93 4.99
C ASN A 21 -29.36 25.03 4.70
N LEU A 22 -28.54 24.09 5.24
CA LEU A 22 -27.12 24.07 5.03
C LEU A 22 -26.81 23.35 3.71
N LYS A 23 -26.20 24.05 2.77
CA LYS A 23 -25.54 23.39 1.65
C LYS A 23 -24.47 22.46 2.23
N PRO A 24 -24.31 21.23 1.72
CA PRO A 24 -23.23 20.36 2.16
C PRO A 24 -21.92 21.11 2.02
N SER A 25 -21.15 21.15 3.08
CA SER A 25 -19.80 21.73 3.07
C SER A 25 -19.05 21.13 1.88
N SER A 26 -18.45 21.97 1.09
CA SER A 26 -17.83 21.69 -0.20
C SER A 26 -17.01 20.40 -0.22
N GLN A 27 -17.65 19.27 -0.48
CA GLN A 27 -16.91 18.10 -0.95
C GLN A 27 -16.67 18.32 -2.44
N ASN A 28 -15.41 18.60 -2.77
CA ASN A 28 -15.02 18.82 -4.16
C ASN A 28 -14.87 17.50 -4.93
N GLN A 29 -15.01 16.34 -4.26
CA GLN A 29 -14.78 15.03 -4.86
C GLN A 29 -15.73 13.99 -4.31
N LEU A 30 -16.34 13.22 -5.21
CA LEU A 30 -17.13 12.04 -4.89
C LEU A 30 -16.23 10.80 -4.99
N PHE A 31 -16.31 9.91 -3.98
CA PHE A 31 -15.54 8.68 -3.92
C PHE A 31 -16.46 7.46 -3.84
N SER A 32 -16.23 6.50 -4.74
CA SER A 32 -16.90 5.20 -4.74
C SER A 32 -15.89 4.09 -4.72
N ASN A 33 -16.10 3.06 -3.90
CA ASN A 33 -15.17 1.98 -3.69
C ASN A 33 -15.89 0.62 -3.60
N LEU A 34 -15.32 -0.37 -4.26
CA LEU A 34 -15.66 -1.79 -4.09
C LEU A 34 -14.40 -2.52 -3.63
N THR A 35 -14.45 -3.15 -2.46
CA THR A 35 -13.29 -3.84 -1.88
C THR A 35 -13.68 -5.24 -1.42
N ILE A 36 -12.80 -6.19 -1.69
CA ILE A 36 -12.85 -7.56 -1.18
C ILE A 36 -11.63 -7.75 -0.29
N ASN A 37 -11.86 -8.13 0.96
CA ASN A 37 -10.82 -8.38 1.94
C ASN A 37 -10.87 -9.85 2.36
N LEU A 38 -9.70 -10.50 2.33
CA LEU A 38 -9.48 -11.83 2.88
C LEU A 38 -8.44 -11.71 3.99
N ASP A 39 -8.89 -11.90 5.21
CA ASP A 39 -8.04 -11.85 6.40
C ASP A 39 -7.87 -13.28 6.94
N HIS A 40 -6.64 -13.76 6.90
CA HIS A 40 -6.26 -15.10 7.36
C HIS A 40 -5.02 -14.97 8.26
N THR A 41 -4.84 -15.92 9.17
CA THR A 41 -3.69 -15.91 10.11
C THR A 41 -2.32 -15.82 9.42
N ASN A 42 -2.20 -16.35 8.20
CA ASN A 42 -0.94 -16.45 7.47
C ASN A 42 -0.80 -15.40 6.36
N TYR A 43 -1.87 -14.76 5.94
CA TYR A 43 -1.85 -13.75 4.91
C TYR A 43 -3.04 -12.81 5.01
N TYR A 44 -2.82 -11.60 4.54
CA TYR A 44 -3.86 -10.61 4.28
C TYR A 44 -3.89 -10.32 2.78
N PHE A 45 -5.08 -10.36 2.20
CA PHE A 45 -5.28 -9.98 0.81
C PHE A 45 -6.45 -9.01 0.70
N GLU A 46 -6.21 -7.92 0.01
CA GLU A 46 -7.23 -6.94 -0.37
C GLU A 46 -7.20 -6.75 -1.87
N ALA A 47 -8.35 -6.72 -2.51
CA ALA A 47 -8.48 -6.31 -3.90
C ALA A 47 -9.72 -5.46 -4.08
N GLY A 48 -9.67 -4.54 -5.03
CA GLY A 48 -10.81 -3.68 -5.25
C GLY A 48 -10.68 -2.77 -6.45
N MET A 49 -11.63 -1.87 -6.51
CA MET A 49 -11.69 -0.80 -7.49
C MET A 49 -12.27 0.46 -6.86
N SER A 50 -11.72 1.60 -7.26
CA SER A 50 -12.13 2.90 -6.76
C SER A 50 -12.38 3.87 -7.89
N SER A 51 -13.36 4.72 -7.73
CA SER A 51 -13.69 5.81 -8.66
C SER A 51 -13.75 7.12 -7.89
N TYR A 52 -13.14 8.13 -8.47
CA TYR A 52 -13.15 9.50 -7.97
C TYR A 52 -13.77 10.41 -9.02
N GLU A 53 -14.76 11.21 -8.64
CA GLU A 53 -15.35 12.22 -9.47
C GLU A 53 -15.15 13.60 -8.85
N THR A 54 -14.55 14.53 -9.58
CA THR A 54 -14.40 15.92 -9.13
C THR A 54 -15.70 16.67 -9.36
N LEU A 55 -16.29 17.19 -8.28
CA LEU A 55 -17.52 17.96 -8.30
C LEU A 55 -17.14 19.44 -8.47
N GLY A 56 -17.50 20.07 -9.58
CA GLY A 56 -17.26 21.51 -9.77
C GLY A 56 -16.15 21.88 -10.74
N GLY A 57 -16.02 21.15 -11.82
CA GLY A 57 -15.14 21.51 -12.95
C GLY A 57 -15.90 21.67 -14.24
N VAL A 58 -15.45 22.57 -15.09
CA VAL A 58 -16.02 22.82 -16.44
C VAL A 58 -15.60 21.73 -17.43
N ASN A 59 -14.73 20.80 -17.03
CA ASN A 59 -14.07 19.85 -17.94
C ASN A 59 -14.69 18.46 -17.90
N SER A 60 -14.72 17.82 -19.07
CA SER A 60 -15.12 16.44 -19.27
C SER A 60 -14.24 15.41 -18.52
N ASP A 61 -13.06 15.80 -18.08
CA ASP A 61 -12.01 14.94 -17.50
C ASP A 61 -12.03 14.92 -15.96
N LYS A 62 -13.21 14.86 -15.37
CA LYS A 62 -13.38 14.90 -13.92
C LYS A 62 -13.26 13.53 -13.23
N PHE A 63 -13.09 12.46 -14.00
CA PHE A 63 -13.03 11.11 -13.44
C PHE A 63 -11.62 10.56 -13.34
N GLN A 64 -11.35 9.91 -12.23
CA GLN A 64 -10.18 9.09 -12.01
C GLN A 64 -10.62 7.72 -11.51
N TYR A 65 -10.07 6.66 -12.11
CA TYR A 65 -10.37 5.29 -11.73
C TYR A 65 -9.10 4.57 -11.30
N ILE A 66 -9.18 3.78 -10.24
CA ILE A 66 -8.17 2.82 -9.84
C ILE A 66 -8.79 1.44 -10.00
N LEU A 67 -8.44 0.74 -11.10
CA LEU A 67 -9.15 -0.44 -11.58
C LEU A 67 -8.22 -1.45 -12.24
N PRO A 68 -8.01 -2.63 -11.69
CA PRO A 68 -8.16 -2.99 -10.30
C PRO A 68 -6.96 -2.52 -9.47
N TYR A 69 -7.06 -2.63 -8.16
CA TYR A 69 -5.91 -2.62 -7.26
C TYR A 69 -5.91 -3.88 -6.41
N TYR A 70 -4.74 -4.24 -5.88
CA TYR A 70 -4.62 -5.30 -4.89
C TYR A 70 -3.46 -5.03 -3.93
N ASN A 71 -3.58 -5.59 -2.73
CA ASN A 71 -2.53 -5.67 -1.71
C ASN A 71 -2.50 -7.10 -1.16
N LEU A 72 -1.34 -7.72 -1.18
CA LEU A 72 -1.08 -9.01 -0.58
C LEU A 72 0.03 -8.84 0.45
N ASN A 73 -0.20 -9.30 1.66
CA ASN A 73 0.79 -9.35 2.72
C ASN A 73 0.87 -10.76 3.31
N ILE A 74 2.04 -11.37 3.25
CA ILE A 74 2.36 -12.66 3.84
C ILE A 74 3.49 -12.43 4.84
N PRO A 75 3.17 -12.16 6.12
CA PRO A 75 4.17 -11.76 7.12
C PRO A 75 5.13 -12.89 7.47
N GLN A 76 4.78 -14.13 7.14
CA GLN A 76 5.61 -15.29 7.40
C GLN A 76 5.46 -16.30 6.26
N LEU A 77 6.02 -15.97 5.07
CA LEU A 77 5.99 -16.85 3.90
C LEU A 77 6.67 -18.19 4.20
N ILE A 78 7.84 -18.15 4.83
CA ILE A 78 8.59 -19.32 5.26
C ILE A 78 9.19 -19.01 6.63
N LYS A 79 8.97 -19.89 7.59
CA LYS A 79 9.61 -19.85 8.90
C LYS A 79 10.77 -20.83 8.91
N THR A 80 11.95 -20.33 9.25
CA THR A 80 13.15 -21.16 9.43
C THR A 80 13.71 -21.02 10.84
N ASP A 81 14.63 -21.90 11.21
CA ASP A 81 15.35 -21.78 12.47
C ASP A 81 16.28 -20.57 12.49
N TYR A 82 16.65 -20.06 11.32
CA TYR A 82 17.59 -18.94 11.15
C TYR A 82 16.92 -17.58 11.00
N GLY A 83 15.65 -17.53 10.65
CA GLY A 83 14.93 -16.27 10.42
C GLY A 83 13.58 -16.45 9.75
N ASN A 84 12.94 -15.33 9.41
CA ASN A 84 11.65 -15.27 8.79
C ASN A 84 11.72 -14.62 7.41
N PHE A 85 10.99 -15.18 6.47
CA PHE A 85 10.76 -14.60 5.15
C PHE A 85 9.38 -13.96 5.09
N ASN A 86 9.34 -12.69 4.73
CA ASN A 86 8.11 -11.93 4.52
C ASN A 86 7.98 -11.60 3.04
N PHE A 87 6.75 -11.60 2.55
CA PHE A 87 6.46 -11.21 1.19
C PHE A 87 5.29 -10.23 1.16
N THR A 88 5.46 -9.13 0.44
CA THR A 88 4.36 -8.21 0.15
C THR A 88 4.29 -7.94 -1.34
N SER A 89 3.09 -7.90 -1.87
CA SER A 89 2.86 -7.55 -3.27
C SER A 89 1.68 -6.58 -3.35
N SER A 90 1.84 -5.53 -4.14
CA SER A 90 0.76 -4.59 -4.40
C SER A 90 0.76 -4.18 -5.87
N GLY A 91 -0.44 -3.97 -6.39
CA GLY A 91 -0.60 -3.51 -7.76
C GLY A 91 -1.80 -2.59 -7.91
N SER A 92 -1.69 -1.67 -8.86
CA SER A 92 -2.80 -0.80 -9.20
C SER A 92 -2.70 -0.32 -10.64
N ASN A 93 -3.88 -0.16 -11.25
CA ASN A 93 -4.04 0.52 -12.52
C ASN A 93 -4.82 1.82 -12.27
N ASN A 94 -4.18 2.94 -12.50
CA ASN A 94 -4.76 4.26 -12.33
C ASN A 94 -5.05 4.85 -13.71
N LEU A 95 -6.32 5.02 -14.03
CA LEU A 95 -6.80 5.66 -15.25
C LEU A 95 -7.31 7.06 -14.89
N LYS A 96 -6.63 8.07 -15.39
CA LYS A 96 -6.97 9.47 -15.19
C LYS A 96 -7.42 10.08 -16.52
N ASN A 97 -8.47 10.89 -16.45
CA ASN A 97 -9.01 11.60 -17.61
C ASN A 97 -9.29 10.65 -18.78
N THR A 98 -9.74 9.43 -18.48
CA THR A 98 -10.10 8.36 -19.42
C THR A 98 -9.05 8.00 -20.48
N ASN A 99 -7.88 8.64 -20.48
CA ASN A 99 -6.85 8.44 -21.50
C ASN A 99 -5.42 8.30 -20.96
N SER A 100 -5.17 8.67 -19.72
CA SER A 100 -3.86 8.56 -19.06
C SER A 100 -3.87 7.34 -18.13
N LEU A 101 -3.10 6.31 -18.47
CA LEU A 101 -3.02 5.08 -17.67
C LEU A 101 -1.63 4.97 -17.01
N THR A 102 -1.65 4.70 -15.71
CA THR A 102 -0.46 4.30 -14.96
C THR A 102 -0.72 2.93 -14.34
N SER A 103 0.10 1.94 -14.67
CA SER A 103 0.07 0.62 -14.06
C SER A 103 1.36 0.39 -13.29
N ILE A 104 1.23 0.01 -12.03
CA ILE A 104 2.37 -0.23 -11.14
C ILE A 104 2.13 -1.53 -10.39
N VAL A 105 3.17 -2.38 -10.34
CA VAL A 105 3.22 -3.58 -9.49
C VAL A 105 4.50 -3.54 -8.69
N ASN A 106 4.38 -3.64 -7.37
CA ASN A 106 5.49 -3.71 -6.43
C ASN A 106 5.51 -5.08 -5.77
N ASN A 107 6.66 -5.72 -5.75
CA ASN A 107 6.89 -6.93 -4.99
C ASN A 107 8.08 -6.70 -4.05
N ASN A 108 7.89 -6.98 -2.77
CA ASN A 108 8.94 -6.90 -1.78
C ASN A 108 9.11 -8.28 -1.14
N PHE A 109 10.32 -8.73 -1.08
CA PHE A 109 10.71 -9.96 -0.42
C PHE A 109 11.78 -9.61 0.62
N ASN A 110 11.51 -9.94 1.88
CA ASN A 110 12.38 -9.58 2.98
C ASN A 110 12.73 -10.84 3.78
N PHE A 111 14.00 -11.00 4.07
CA PHE A 111 14.49 -11.96 5.03
C PHE A 111 15.05 -11.20 6.23
N LEU A 112 14.65 -11.58 7.43
CA LEU A 112 15.19 -11.09 8.69
C LEU A 112 15.68 -12.29 9.47
N SER A 113 16.99 -12.33 9.76
CA SER A 113 17.56 -13.38 10.60
C SER A 113 17.09 -13.23 12.05
N LYS A 114 17.08 -14.32 12.78
CA LYS A 114 17.09 -14.27 14.24
C LYS A 114 18.41 -13.71 14.72
N ASP A 115 18.41 -13.21 15.95
CA ASP A 115 19.63 -12.82 16.61
C ASP A 115 20.55 -14.03 16.82
N PHE A 116 21.78 -13.90 16.39
CA PHE A 116 22.85 -14.86 16.64
C PHE A 116 23.77 -14.28 17.70
N ILE A 117 23.81 -14.92 18.87
CA ILE A 117 24.61 -14.48 20.00
C ILE A 117 25.91 -15.33 20.03
N THR A 118 27.04 -14.66 19.94
CA THR A 118 28.35 -15.30 20.06
C THR A 118 28.67 -15.65 21.53
N GLN A 119 29.65 -16.51 21.74
CA GLN A 119 30.10 -16.87 23.09
C GLN A 119 30.57 -15.66 23.92
N ASN A 120 31.00 -14.60 23.25
CA ASN A 120 31.44 -13.35 23.90
C ASN A 120 30.27 -12.37 24.15
N GLY A 121 29.04 -12.76 23.92
CA GLY A 121 27.87 -11.91 24.14
C GLY A 121 27.57 -10.90 23.01
N LEU A 122 28.24 -10.98 21.88
CA LEU A 122 27.97 -10.15 20.72
C LEU A 122 26.69 -10.65 20.04
N VAL A 123 25.71 -9.78 19.89
CA VAL A 123 24.43 -10.04 19.21
C VAL A 123 24.55 -9.57 17.78
N ASN A 124 24.27 -10.47 16.85
CA ASN A 124 24.34 -10.19 15.42
C ASN A 124 23.01 -10.54 14.75
N ASN A 125 22.58 -9.73 13.82
CA ASN A 125 21.46 -10.05 12.93
C ASN A 125 21.77 -9.58 11.49
N ALA A 126 21.05 -10.16 10.55
CA ALA A 126 21.16 -9.82 9.15
C ALA A 126 19.78 -9.68 8.52
N GLY A 127 19.65 -8.73 7.61
CA GLY A 127 18.48 -8.50 6.80
C GLY A 127 18.82 -8.49 5.31
N ILE A 128 17.99 -9.09 4.51
CA ILE A 128 18.05 -9.03 3.05
C ILE A 128 16.71 -8.52 2.57
N TYR A 129 16.74 -7.46 1.78
CA TYR A 129 15.55 -6.81 1.22
C TYR A 129 15.67 -6.80 -0.29
N PHE A 130 14.71 -7.38 -0.94
CA PHE A 130 14.59 -7.38 -2.39
C PHE A 130 13.29 -6.68 -2.76
N LYS A 131 13.39 -5.64 -3.57
CA LYS A 131 12.24 -4.93 -4.12
C LYS A 131 12.26 -4.97 -5.64
N ASN A 132 11.16 -5.40 -6.21
CA ASN A 132 10.89 -5.35 -7.64
C ASN A 132 9.72 -4.41 -7.89
N THR A 133 9.91 -3.42 -8.76
CA THR A 133 8.83 -2.53 -9.20
C THR A 133 8.71 -2.59 -10.72
N ASN A 134 7.54 -2.95 -11.19
CA ASN A 134 7.18 -2.93 -12.60
C ASN A 134 6.24 -1.76 -12.85
N LYS A 135 6.56 -0.91 -13.84
CA LYS A 135 5.78 0.27 -14.18
C LYS A 135 5.54 0.33 -15.68
N VAL A 136 4.37 0.78 -16.06
CA VAL A 136 4.06 1.17 -17.44
C VAL A 136 3.12 2.36 -17.41
N GLY A 137 3.35 3.32 -18.29
CA GLY A 137 2.49 4.49 -18.43
C GLY A 137 2.04 4.67 -19.88
N LYS A 138 0.80 5.07 -20.08
CA LYS A 138 0.29 5.49 -21.37
C LYS A 138 -0.18 6.92 -21.26
N LYS A 139 0.36 7.82 -22.09
CA LYS A 139 0.11 9.26 -22.03
C LYS A 139 0.42 9.88 -20.66
N VAL A 140 1.48 9.43 -20.03
CA VAL A 140 2.01 9.93 -18.75
C VAL A 140 3.45 10.36 -18.98
N SER A 141 3.76 11.63 -18.75
CA SER A 141 5.08 12.20 -19.06
C SER A 141 6.22 11.60 -18.24
N SER A 142 5.94 11.13 -17.03
CA SER A 142 6.93 10.57 -16.11
C SER A 142 7.22 9.07 -16.35
N LEU A 143 6.47 8.40 -17.21
CA LEU A 143 6.60 6.96 -17.48
C LEU A 143 6.70 6.67 -18.98
N LYS A 144 7.39 5.59 -19.31
CA LYS A 144 7.44 5.11 -20.69
C LYS A 144 6.20 4.27 -21.03
N ASN A 145 5.85 4.24 -22.32
CA ASN A 145 4.78 3.38 -22.83
C ASN A 145 5.17 1.87 -22.84
N SER A 146 6.46 1.57 -22.64
CA SER A 146 6.97 0.21 -22.50
C SER A 146 7.13 -0.16 -21.01
N PRO A 147 7.00 -1.44 -20.65
CA PRO A 147 7.25 -1.89 -19.29
C PRO A 147 8.66 -1.50 -18.81
N GLN A 148 8.72 -0.95 -17.61
CA GLN A 148 9.95 -0.58 -16.92
C GLN A 148 10.09 -1.45 -15.68
N LEU A 149 11.24 -2.08 -15.53
CA LEU A 149 11.60 -2.91 -14.41
C LEU A 149 12.64 -2.17 -13.55
N GLU A 150 12.33 -1.99 -12.28
CA GLU A 150 13.25 -1.47 -11.28
C GLU A 150 13.50 -2.56 -10.23
N LEU A 151 14.76 -2.84 -9.96
CA LEU A 151 15.20 -3.79 -8.94
C LEU A 151 16.03 -3.05 -7.90
N MET A 152 15.76 -3.29 -6.64
CA MET A 152 16.54 -2.80 -5.52
C MET A 152 16.84 -3.96 -4.57
N ASN A 153 18.12 -4.11 -4.23
CA ASN A 153 18.58 -5.04 -3.22
C ASN A 153 19.27 -4.27 -2.11
N LEU A 154 18.96 -4.61 -0.87
CA LEU A 154 19.62 -4.08 0.31
C LEU A 154 19.99 -5.25 1.21
N ILE A 155 21.22 -5.30 1.62
CA ILE A 155 21.72 -6.22 2.66
C ILE A 155 22.08 -5.37 3.87
N ASN A 156 21.49 -5.69 5.00
CA ASN A 156 21.79 -5.07 6.29
C ASN A 156 22.44 -6.11 7.20
N PHE A 157 23.45 -5.70 7.90
CA PHE A 157 24.08 -6.47 8.97
C PHE A 157 24.22 -5.57 10.18
N GLU A 158 23.72 -6.02 11.30
CA GLU A 158 23.82 -5.32 12.57
C GLU A 158 24.54 -6.18 13.58
N SER A 159 25.49 -5.58 14.28
CA SER A 159 26.24 -6.20 15.36
C SER A 159 26.24 -5.27 16.56
N SER A 160 25.78 -5.75 17.69
CA SER A 160 25.68 -4.97 18.91
C SER A 160 26.21 -5.73 20.11
N TYR A 161 26.82 -5.00 21.04
CA TYR A 161 27.26 -5.55 22.33
C TYR A 161 26.39 -4.91 23.42
N PRO A 162 25.42 -5.64 24.01
CA PRO A 162 24.58 -5.09 25.07
C PRO A 162 25.42 -4.89 26.34
N LEU A 163 25.69 -3.64 26.67
CA LEU A 163 26.36 -3.27 27.93
C LEU A 163 25.28 -3.04 28.99
N ILE A 164 25.35 -3.81 30.08
CA ILE A 164 24.51 -3.60 31.26
C ILE A 164 25.39 -2.96 32.33
N LYS A 165 25.04 -1.73 32.74
CA LYS A 165 25.65 -1.11 33.93
C LYS A 165 24.95 -1.66 35.16
N ILE A 166 25.64 -2.48 35.94
CA ILE A 166 25.16 -2.90 37.26
C ILE A 166 25.55 -1.79 38.23
N GLU A 167 24.56 -1.06 38.75
CA GLU A 167 24.75 -0.15 39.86
C GLU A 167 24.61 -0.97 41.15
N ASP A 168 25.72 -1.22 41.81
CA ASP A 168 25.71 -1.76 43.17
C ASP A 168 25.06 -0.73 44.09
N LYS A 169 24.01 -1.15 44.80
CA LYS A 169 23.36 -0.35 45.85
C LYS A 169 24.08 -0.54 47.16
#